data_6d5985384dadf8a07312d7dcde46169a
#
_entry.id   6d5985384dadf8a07312d7dcde46169a
#
_cell.length_a   1.000
_cell.length_b   1.000
_cell.length_c   1.000
_cell.angle_alpha   90.00
_cell.angle_beta   90.00
_cell.angle_gamma   90.00
#
_symmetry.space_group_name_H-M   'P 1'
#
loop_
_entity.id
_entity.type
_entity.pdbx_description
1 polymer ?
#
loop_
_entity_poly.entity_id
_entity_poly.type
_entity_poly.pdbx_seq_one_letter_code
_entity_poly.pdbx_strand_id
1 'polypeptide(L)'
;MKLTARNLILNTLLAAEGHGQTVREAIATCGLFGIRENSVRVALVRLAADKLIEATGRGTYRLGRRATALARDVATWRTAEARVRDWNGGWITVHVGALGRSNRVALRARNRALALLGLRELDRGLYVRPDNLLGGVGEVRGRLRKLGLDDAAAVFVATGFDSDREARARTLWDGTALTQSYRSTSRKLERWRTRAGSLAPEVAAREAFLLGNDAIRLLVFDPLLPEPLIDGSERRAFAALVLRHEEAGRALWRRLRLTPGSGDIAPPHSFDFEPLAALTRS
;
A
#
# COMPACT_ATOMS: atom_id res chain seq x y z
N MET A 1 -10.46 1.64 -9.37
CA MET A 1 -10.77 2.21 -8.02
C MET A 1 -11.37 3.60 -8.16
N LYS A 2 -12.35 3.99 -7.32
CA LYS A 2 -12.91 5.37 -7.34
C LYS A 2 -12.02 6.27 -6.49
N LEU A 3 -11.30 7.20 -7.12
CA LEU A 3 -10.48 8.19 -6.43
C LEU A 3 -11.36 9.09 -5.57
N THR A 4 -11.00 9.30 -4.31
CA THR A 4 -11.75 10.15 -3.36
C THR A 4 -10.90 11.34 -2.92
N ALA A 5 -11.55 12.45 -2.53
CA ALA A 5 -10.87 13.60 -1.93
C ALA A 5 -10.00 13.18 -0.74
N ARG A 6 -10.51 12.28 0.12
CA ARG A 6 -9.80 11.74 1.27
C ARG A 6 -8.45 11.13 0.88
N ASN A 7 -8.45 10.21 -0.10
CA ASN A 7 -7.23 9.51 -0.50
C ASN A 7 -6.24 10.48 -1.16
N LEU A 8 -6.73 11.38 -2.00
CA LEU A 8 -5.87 12.33 -2.70
C LEU A 8 -5.20 13.32 -1.73
N ILE A 9 -5.93 13.84 -0.75
CA ILE A 9 -5.38 14.73 0.29
C ILE A 9 -4.28 14.02 1.09
N LEU A 10 -4.51 12.79 1.52
CA LEU A 10 -3.50 12.02 2.25
C LEU A 10 -2.25 11.78 1.41
N ASN A 11 -2.42 11.49 0.11
CA ASN A 11 -1.32 11.29 -0.82
C ASN A 11 -0.51 12.57 -1.06
N THR A 12 -1.15 13.72 -1.16
CA THR A 12 -0.45 15.01 -1.33
C THR A 12 0.31 15.41 -0.07
N LEU A 13 -0.29 15.19 1.10
CA LEU A 13 0.37 15.44 2.39
C LEU A 13 1.55 14.50 2.63
N LEU A 14 1.49 13.26 2.13
CA LEU A 14 2.62 12.34 2.18
C LEU A 14 3.77 12.83 1.31
N ALA A 15 3.47 13.33 0.11
CA ALA A 15 4.46 13.88 -0.81
C ALA A 15 5.13 15.17 -0.28
N ALA A 16 4.45 15.88 0.60
CA ALA A 16 4.96 17.10 1.20
C ALA A 16 6.06 16.88 2.26
N GLU A 17 6.41 15.63 2.58
CA GLU A 17 7.53 15.24 3.47
C GLU A 17 7.59 16.00 4.80
N GLY A 18 6.42 16.26 5.40
CA GLY A 18 6.29 17.02 6.66
C GLY A 18 6.01 18.51 6.50
N HIS A 19 6.16 19.06 5.29
CA HIS A 19 5.64 20.41 4.97
C HIS A 19 4.11 20.32 4.91
N GLY A 20 3.43 21.29 5.48
CA GLY A 20 1.96 21.31 5.44
C GLY A 20 1.43 21.57 4.03
N GLN A 21 0.16 21.25 3.82
CA GLN A 21 -0.60 21.60 2.63
C GLN A 21 -1.73 22.55 3.01
N THR A 22 -1.91 23.61 2.26
CA THR A 22 -3.03 24.53 2.43
C THR A 22 -4.33 23.97 1.86
N VAL A 23 -5.47 24.45 2.37
CA VAL A 23 -6.79 24.13 1.81
C VAL A 23 -6.86 24.45 0.33
N ARG A 24 -6.25 25.58 -0.10
CA ARG A 24 -6.24 26.04 -1.49
C ARG A 24 -5.49 25.05 -2.38
N GLU A 25 -4.31 24.60 -1.98
CA GLU A 25 -3.55 23.57 -2.69
C GLU A 25 -4.31 22.24 -2.78
N ALA A 26 -4.97 21.84 -1.69
CA ALA A 26 -5.78 20.63 -1.70
C ALA A 26 -6.95 20.71 -2.69
N ILE A 27 -7.62 21.88 -2.76
CA ILE A 27 -8.72 22.12 -3.71
C ILE A 27 -8.19 22.10 -5.15
N ALA A 28 -7.10 22.83 -5.45
CA ALA A 28 -6.51 22.89 -6.76
C ALA A 28 -6.08 21.51 -7.27
N THR A 29 -5.35 20.75 -6.44
CA THR A 29 -4.93 19.39 -6.79
C THR A 29 -6.12 18.45 -7.00
N CYS A 30 -7.11 18.48 -6.12
CA CYS A 30 -8.31 17.66 -6.26
C CYS A 30 -9.13 18.03 -7.51
N GLY A 31 -9.13 19.31 -7.89
CA GLY A 31 -9.77 19.82 -9.11
C GLY A 31 -9.24 19.17 -10.38
N LEU A 32 -7.93 18.87 -10.46
CA LEU A 32 -7.33 18.13 -11.59
C LEU A 32 -7.95 16.74 -11.80
N PHE A 33 -8.51 16.16 -10.75
CA PHE A 33 -9.18 14.85 -10.78
C PHE A 33 -10.71 14.97 -10.83
N GLY A 34 -11.25 16.19 -11.07
CA GLY A 34 -12.69 16.44 -11.16
C GLY A 34 -13.42 16.39 -9.81
N ILE A 35 -12.70 16.51 -8.70
CA ILE A 35 -13.27 16.48 -7.34
C ILE A 35 -13.71 17.90 -6.95
N ARG A 36 -14.98 18.08 -6.60
CA ARG A 36 -15.56 19.38 -6.24
C ARG A 36 -14.99 19.91 -4.92
N GLU A 37 -14.81 21.23 -4.83
CA GLU A 37 -14.30 21.92 -3.65
C GLU A 37 -15.01 21.53 -2.35
N ASN A 38 -16.35 21.50 -2.33
CA ASN A 38 -17.10 21.13 -1.14
C ASN A 38 -16.75 19.72 -0.65
N SER A 39 -16.52 18.76 -1.56
CA SER A 39 -16.07 17.41 -1.20
C SER A 39 -14.69 17.42 -0.55
N VAL A 40 -13.79 18.32 -0.99
CA VAL A 40 -12.45 18.50 -0.41
C VAL A 40 -12.56 19.04 1.01
N ARG A 41 -13.35 20.10 1.21
CA ARG A 41 -13.58 20.71 2.54
C ARG A 41 -14.16 19.71 3.54
N VAL A 42 -15.18 18.96 3.13
CA VAL A 42 -15.77 17.89 3.95
C VAL A 42 -14.75 16.79 4.28
N ALA A 43 -13.91 16.41 3.29
CA ALA A 43 -12.87 15.41 3.52
C ALA A 43 -11.81 15.87 4.51
N LEU A 44 -11.36 17.15 4.46
CA LEU A 44 -10.43 17.73 5.42
C LEU A 44 -10.98 17.68 6.86
N VAL A 45 -12.23 18.09 7.05
CA VAL A 45 -12.88 18.04 8.36
C VAL A 45 -12.92 16.62 8.92
N ARG A 46 -13.32 15.65 8.09
CA ARG A 46 -13.38 14.24 8.50
C ARG A 46 -12.00 13.65 8.80
N LEU A 47 -10.99 13.98 7.98
CA LEU A 47 -9.61 13.54 8.19
C LEU A 47 -9.03 14.10 9.51
N ALA A 48 -9.36 15.34 9.84
CA ALA A 48 -8.95 15.97 11.10
C ALA A 48 -9.66 15.31 12.30
N ALA A 49 -10.97 15.06 12.22
CA ALA A 49 -11.73 14.34 13.24
C ALA A 49 -11.19 12.92 13.48
N ASP A 50 -10.78 12.21 12.40
CA ASP A 50 -10.15 10.89 12.47
C ASP A 50 -8.68 10.94 12.94
N LYS A 51 -8.11 12.12 13.24
CA LYS A 51 -6.70 12.34 13.63
C LYS A 51 -5.69 11.84 12.61
N LEU A 52 -6.09 11.78 11.34
CA LEU A 52 -5.21 11.41 10.22
C LEU A 52 -4.44 12.62 9.69
N ILE A 53 -5.00 13.83 9.86
CA ILE A 53 -4.32 15.09 9.62
C ILE A 53 -4.47 15.98 10.85
N GLU A 54 -3.55 16.93 11.00
CA GLU A 54 -3.58 17.93 12.06
C GLU A 54 -3.30 19.32 11.50
N ALA A 55 -3.95 20.34 12.04
CA ALA A 55 -3.72 21.74 11.65
C ALA A 55 -2.38 22.21 12.20
N THR A 56 -1.58 22.88 11.37
CA THR A 56 -0.29 23.50 11.74
C THR A 56 -0.36 25.02 11.74
N GLY A 57 -1.46 25.60 11.25
CA GLY A 57 -1.73 27.02 11.17
C GLY A 57 -3.09 27.26 10.53
N ARG A 58 -3.44 28.52 10.27
CA ARG A 58 -4.72 28.87 9.67
C ARG A 58 -4.83 28.30 8.25
N GLY A 59 -5.66 27.26 8.09
CA GLY A 59 -5.93 26.64 6.79
C GLY A 59 -4.80 25.77 6.24
N THR A 60 -3.82 25.39 7.09
CA THR A 60 -2.72 24.49 6.71
C THR A 60 -2.80 23.21 7.53
N TYR A 61 -2.61 22.07 6.87
CA TYR A 61 -2.67 20.74 7.47
C TYR A 61 -1.40 19.94 7.17
N ARG A 62 -1.03 19.05 8.08
CA ARG A 62 0.00 18.01 7.88
C ARG A 62 -0.54 16.64 8.26
N LEU A 63 0.18 15.58 7.92
CA LEU A 63 -0.16 14.23 8.38
C LEU A 63 -0.10 14.15 9.90
N GLY A 64 -1.13 13.60 10.50
CA GLY A 64 -1.14 13.25 11.91
C GLY A 64 -0.24 12.05 12.20
N ARG A 65 0.18 11.85 13.45
CA ARG A 65 1.10 10.78 13.87
C ARG A 65 0.65 9.39 13.40
N ARG A 66 -0.65 9.13 13.45
CA ARG A 66 -1.23 7.84 13.02
C ARG A 66 -1.07 7.60 11.53
N ALA A 67 -1.33 8.61 10.70
CA ALA A 67 -1.16 8.52 9.25
C ALA A 67 0.33 8.42 8.87
N THR A 68 1.22 9.11 9.57
CA THR A 68 2.66 9.04 9.35
C THR A 68 3.22 7.64 9.65
N ALA A 69 2.81 7.01 10.76
CA ALA A 69 3.24 5.65 11.09
C ALA A 69 2.80 4.66 10.01
N LEU A 70 1.56 4.79 9.58
CA LEU A 70 0.97 3.96 8.54
C LEU A 70 1.65 4.14 7.18
N ALA A 71 1.97 5.39 6.82
CA ALA A 71 2.70 5.74 5.61
C ALA A 71 4.10 5.09 5.57
N ARG A 72 4.79 5.04 6.71
CA ARG A 72 6.09 4.36 6.83
C ARG A 72 5.98 2.86 6.59
N ASP A 73 4.99 2.21 7.17
CA ASP A 73 4.78 0.77 6.98
C ASP A 73 4.53 0.44 5.51
N VAL A 74 3.77 1.27 4.83
CA VAL A 74 3.52 1.06 3.42
C VAL A 74 4.72 1.39 2.56
N ALA A 75 5.47 2.45 2.83
CA ALA A 75 6.70 2.79 2.10
C ALA A 75 7.73 1.63 2.07
N THR A 76 7.56 0.62 2.93
CA THR A 76 8.40 -0.59 2.94
C THR A 76 8.35 -1.40 1.64
N TRP A 77 7.37 -1.17 0.73
CA TRP A 77 7.36 -1.82 -0.57
C TRP A 77 8.62 -1.50 -1.41
N ARG A 78 9.21 -0.30 -1.24
CA ARG A 78 10.42 0.10 -1.97
C ARG A 78 11.64 -0.76 -1.66
N THR A 79 11.67 -1.33 -0.47
CA THR A 79 12.76 -2.19 0.02
C THR A 79 12.28 -3.63 0.21
N ALA A 80 11.12 -3.98 -0.33
CA ALA A 80 10.50 -5.29 -0.10
C ALA A 80 11.40 -6.43 -0.60
N GLU A 81 12.00 -6.28 -1.79
CA GLU A 81 12.89 -7.28 -2.38
C GLU A 81 14.15 -7.51 -1.52
N ALA A 82 14.71 -6.47 -0.92
CA ALA A 82 15.88 -6.60 -0.04
C ALA A 82 15.57 -7.36 1.27
N ARG A 83 14.29 -7.59 1.57
CA ARG A 83 13.86 -8.36 2.76
C ARG A 83 13.56 -9.82 2.45
N VAL A 84 13.57 -10.21 1.19
CA VAL A 84 13.37 -11.61 0.79
C VAL A 84 14.67 -12.38 0.96
N ARG A 85 14.59 -13.56 1.52
CA ARG A 85 15.67 -14.54 1.63
C ARG A 85 15.25 -15.88 1.02
N ASP A 86 16.20 -16.77 0.81
CA ASP A 86 15.94 -18.12 0.36
C ASP A 86 15.01 -18.85 1.34
N TRP A 87 14.07 -19.59 0.81
CA TRP A 87 13.09 -20.33 1.57
C TRP A 87 13.60 -21.76 1.84
N ASN A 88 13.66 -22.11 3.09
CA ASN A 88 14.11 -23.44 3.55
C ASN A 88 12.98 -24.46 3.73
N GLY A 89 11.79 -24.18 3.23
CA GLY A 89 10.61 -25.04 3.39
C GLY A 89 9.81 -24.81 4.67
N GLY A 90 10.27 -23.95 5.58
CA GLY A 90 9.55 -23.60 6.81
C GLY A 90 8.38 -22.62 6.56
N TRP A 91 7.35 -22.70 7.41
CA TRP A 91 6.16 -21.87 7.34
C TRP A 91 6.02 -21.01 8.60
N ILE A 92 5.91 -19.69 8.44
CA ILE A 92 5.43 -18.84 9.54
C ILE A 92 3.94 -19.07 9.67
N THR A 93 3.53 -19.47 10.86
CA THR A 93 2.17 -19.92 11.17
C THR A 93 1.55 -19.01 12.21
N VAL A 94 0.28 -18.64 12.02
CA VAL A 94 -0.52 -17.85 12.94
C VAL A 94 -1.78 -18.62 13.29
N HIS A 95 -1.95 -18.95 14.56
CA HIS A 95 -3.17 -19.60 15.06
C HIS A 95 -4.05 -18.58 15.80
N VAL A 96 -5.26 -18.41 15.30
CA VAL A 96 -6.25 -17.46 15.83
C VAL A 96 -7.53 -18.15 16.34
N GLY A 97 -7.50 -19.48 16.45
CA GLY A 97 -8.70 -20.27 16.82
C GLY A 97 -9.26 -19.93 18.20
N ALA A 98 -8.41 -19.54 19.15
CA ALA A 98 -8.81 -19.10 20.49
C ALA A 98 -9.38 -17.67 20.55
N LEU A 99 -9.22 -16.87 19.47
CA LEU A 99 -9.68 -15.48 19.45
C LEU A 99 -11.17 -15.37 19.14
N GLY A 100 -11.87 -14.53 19.90
CA GLY A 100 -13.27 -14.24 19.67
C GLY A 100 -13.55 -13.68 18.27
N ARG A 101 -14.77 -13.92 17.80
CA ARG A 101 -15.28 -13.44 16.48
C ARG A 101 -16.39 -12.39 16.62
N SER A 102 -16.85 -12.11 17.83
CA SER A 102 -17.93 -11.17 18.11
C SER A 102 -17.53 -9.71 17.92
N ASN A 103 -16.29 -9.35 18.24
CA ASN A 103 -15.79 -8.00 18.01
C ASN A 103 -15.42 -7.83 16.54
N ARG A 104 -16.33 -7.22 15.76
CA ARG A 104 -16.16 -7.00 14.32
C ARG A 104 -14.98 -6.08 13.98
N VAL A 105 -14.63 -5.14 14.87
CA VAL A 105 -13.50 -4.21 14.66
C VAL A 105 -12.20 -4.98 14.78
N ALA A 106 -12.01 -5.73 15.86
CA ALA A 106 -10.83 -6.58 16.07
C ALA A 106 -10.69 -7.64 14.96
N LEU A 107 -11.79 -8.26 14.55
CA LEU A 107 -11.81 -9.24 13.46
C LEU A 107 -11.33 -8.63 12.13
N ARG A 108 -11.80 -7.43 11.79
CA ARG A 108 -11.38 -6.72 10.58
C ARG A 108 -9.90 -6.32 10.64
N ALA A 109 -9.43 -5.82 11.78
CA ALA A 109 -8.02 -5.47 11.98
C ALA A 109 -7.13 -6.70 11.80
N ARG A 110 -7.45 -7.81 12.46
CA ARG A 110 -6.78 -9.11 12.33
C ARG A 110 -6.70 -9.58 10.87
N ASN A 111 -7.84 -9.66 10.20
CA ASN A 111 -7.88 -10.16 8.81
C ASN A 111 -7.04 -9.28 7.86
N ARG A 112 -7.04 -7.96 8.07
CA ARG A 112 -6.20 -7.06 7.30
C ARG A 112 -4.72 -7.24 7.60
N ALA A 113 -4.34 -7.39 8.87
CA ALA A 113 -2.95 -7.63 9.26
C ALA A 113 -2.41 -8.91 8.63
N LEU A 114 -3.19 -10.00 8.66
CA LEU A 114 -2.84 -11.27 8.03
C LEU A 114 -2.69 -11.11 6.51
N ALA A 115 -3.66 -10.47 5.85
CA ALA A 115 -3.63 -10.27 4.40
C ALA A 115 -2.46 -9.38 3.96
N LEU A 116 -2.16 -8.29 4.70
CA LEU A 116 -1.06 -7.37 4.37
C LEU A 116 0.32 -8.03 4.47
N LEU A 117 0.46 -9.02 5.35
CA LEU A 117 1.70 -9.81 5.46
C LEU A 117 1.67 -11.09 4.60
N GLY A 118 0.70 -11.23 3.71
CA GLY A 118 0.60 -12.33 2.77
C GLY A 118 0.23 -13.67 3.38
N LEU A 119 -0.29 -13.70 4.61
CA LEU A 119 -0.76 -14.95 5.23
C LEU A 119 -2.08 -15.40 4.60
N ARG A 120 -2.22 -16.71 4.41
CA ARG A 120 -3.43 -17.38 3.91
C ARG A 120 -3.90 -18.45 4.89
N GLU A 121 -5.20 -18.64 4.95
CA GLU A 121 -5.79 -19.66 5.84
C GLU A 121 -5.60 -21.05 5.21
N LEU A 122 -4.86 -21.91 5.90
CA LEU A 122 -4.64 -23.31 5.53
C LEU A 122 -5.73 -24.21 6.09
N ASP A 123 -6.01 -24.06 7.36
CA ASP A 123 -7.09 -24.71 8.09
C ASP A 123 -7.82 -23.67 8.93
N ARG A 124 -9.04 -23.97 9.40
CA ARG A 124 -9.85 -23.02 10.15
C ARG A 124 -9.10 -22.39 11.34
N GLY A 125 -8.84 -21.09 11.23
CA GLY A 125 -8.10 -20.33 12.24
C GLY A 125 -6.59 -20.55 12.22
N LEU A 126 -6.06 -21.29 11.25
CA LEU A 126 -4.63 -21.53 11.04
C LEU A 126 -4.19 -20.87 9.74
N TYR A 127 -3.39 -19.82 9.84
CA TYR A 127 -2.87 -19.06 8.71
C TYR A 127 -1.39 -19.33 8.54
N VAL A 128 -0.94 -19.43 7.30
CA VAL A 128 0.47 -19.70 6.98
C VAL A 128 1.00 -18.73 5.92
N ARG A 129 2.30 -18.58 5.91
CA ARG A 129 3.09 -18.01 4.81
C ARG A 129 4.47 -18.65 4.79
N PRO A 130 5.21 -18.68 3.67
CA PRO A 130 6.59 -19.11 3.65
C PRO A 130 7.46 -18.29 4.59
N ASP A 131 8.40 -18.92 5.32
CA ASP A 131 9.40 -18.24 6.15
C ASP A 131 10.60 -17.82 5.29
N ASN A 132 10.35 -16.85 4.42
CA ASN A 132 11.31 -16.33 3.46
C ASN A 132 11.59 -14.83 3.62
N LEU A 133 11.27 -14.25 4.78
CA LEU A 133 11.58 -12.85 5.07
C LEU A 133 12.75 -12.76 6.07
N LEU A 134 13.61 -11.75 5.88
CA LEU A 134 14.63 -11.41 6.86
C LEU A 134 13.99 -11.10 8.22
N GLY A 135 14.61 -11.54 9.31
CA GLY A 135 14.06 -11.44 10.65
C GLY A 135 13.02 -12.51 10.99
N GLY A 136 12.61 -13.34 9.99
CA GLY A 136 11.77 -14.53 10.19
C GLY A 136 10.50 -14.28 10.99
N VAL A 137 10.13 -15.26 11.82
CA VAL A 137 8.92 -15.22 12.65
C VAL A 137 8.91 -14.05 13.64
N GLY A 138 10.05 -13.58 14.12
CA GLY A 138 10.16 -12.45 15.05
C GLY A 138 9.69 -11.15 14.41
N GLU A 139 10.18 -10.85 13.23
CA GLU A 139 9.79 -9.67 12.45
C GLU A 139 8.30 -9.72 12.07
N VAL A 140 7.83 -10.85 11.54
CA VAL A 140 6.42 -11.02 11.15
C VAL A 140 5.50 -10.87 12.35
N ARG A 141 5.83 -11.47 13.51
CA ARG A 141 5.08 -11.34 14.76
C ARG A 141 4.99 -9.88 15.20
N GLY A 142 6.12 -9.16 15.23
CA GLY A 142 6.17 -7.76 15.61
C GLY A 142 5.32 -6.88 14.70
N ARG A 143 5.35 -7.10 13.39
CA ARG A 143 4.51 -6.37 12.43
C ARG A 143 3.03 -6.70 12.56
N LEU A 144 2.67 -7.96 12.73
CA LEU A 144 1.28 -8.38 12.94
C LEU A 144 0.67 -7.69 14.17
N ARG A 145 1.40 -7.62 15.29
CA ARG A 145 0.95 -6.92 16.51
C ARG A 145 0.76 -5.42 16.29
N LYS A 146 1.73 -4.75 15.64
CA LYS A 146 1.60 -3.33 15.26
C LYS A 146 0.38 -3.07 14.38
N LEU A 147 -0.02 -4.02 13.55
CA LEU A 147 -1.18 -3.95 12.67
C LEU A 147 -2.50 -4.35 13.35
N GLY A 148 -2.46 -4.74 14.63
CA GLY A 148 -3.66 -5.03 15.42
C GLY A 148 -4.01 -6.51 15.55
N LEU A 149 -3.05 -7.42 15.32
CA LEU A 149 -3.21 -8.80 15.76
C LEU A 149 -3.16 -8.86 17.28
N ASP A 150 -4.13 -9.53 17.87
CA ASP A 150 -4.23 -9.76 19.32
C ASP A 150 -3.00 -10.54 19.82
N ASP A 151 -2.47 -10.16 21.00
CA ASP A 151 -1.31 -10.82 21.60
C ASP A 151 -1.55 -12.27 21.98
N ALA A 152 -2.81 -12.66 22.21
CA ALA A 152 -3.20 -14.04 22.45
C ALA A 152 -3.12 -14.94 21.21
N ALA A 153 -2.92 -14.36 20.00
CA ALA A 153 -2.66 -15.16 18.81
C ALA A 153 -1.28 -15.81 18.88
N ALA A 154 -1.22 -17.13 18.70
CA ALA A 154 0.05 -17.84 18.61
C ALA A 154 0.70 -17.59 17.24
N VAL A 155 1.98 -17.15 17.23
CA VAL A 155 2.78 -16.96 16.01
C VAL A 155 4.09 -17.73 16.16
N PHE A 156 4.31 -18.71 15.30
CA PHE A 156 5.44 -19.66 15.39
C PHE A 156 5.90 -20.12 14.01
N VAL A 157 6.97 -20.88 13.94
CA VAL A 157 7.41 -21.55 12.72
C VAL A 157 6.94 -23.00 12.77
N ALA A 158 6.28 -23.46 11.70
CA ALA A 158 5.93 -24.84 11.49
C ALA A 158 6.81 -25.45 10.39
N THR A 159 7.23 -26.70 10.64
CA THR A 159 7.96 -27.55 9.71
C THR A 159 7.37 -28.96 9.77
N GLY A 160 7.63 -29.78 8.76
CA GLY A 160 7.21 -31.18 8.77
C GLY A 160 5.70 -31.37 8.65
N PHE A 161 5.01 -30.57 7.84
CA PHE A 161 3.65 -30.90 7.42
C PHE A 161 3.63 -32.24 6.71
N ASP A 162 2.54 -33.00 6.89
CA ASP A 162 2.28 -34.16 6.05
C ASP A 162 2.19 -33.76 4.57
N SER A 163 2.35 -34.72 3.66
CA SER A 163 2.39 -34.48 2.20
C SER A 163 1.16 -33.70 1.70
N ASP A 164 -0.03 -34.03 2.20
CA ASP A 164 -1.28 -33.45 1.74
C ASP A 164 -1.42 -32.01 2.24
N ARG A 165 -1.04 -31.75 3.49
CA ARG A 165 -1.08 -30.39 4.06
C ARG A 165 -0.03 -29.49 3.41
N GLU A 166 1.18 -30.03 3.15
CA GLU A 166 2.24 -29.30 2.43
C GLU A 166 1.79 -28.95 1.01
N ALA A 167 1.19 -29.89 0.27
CA ALA A 167 0.66 -29.65 -1.07
C ALA A 167 -0.42 -28.54 -1.04
N ARG A 168 -1.36 -28.60 -0.10
CA ARG A 168 -2.39 -27.57 0.09
C ARG A 168 -1.77 -26.21 0.42
N ALA A 169 -0.78 -26.17 1.32
CA ALA A 169 -0.13 -24.92 1.70
C ALA A 169 0.53 -24.23 0.49
N ARG A 170 1.17 -24.99 -0.40
CA ARG A 170 1.80 -24.46 -1.62
C ARG A 170 0.81 -23.90 -2.64
N THR A 171 -0.44 -24.34 -2.64
CA THR A 171 -1.49 -23.87 -3.56
C THR A 171 -2.35 -22.73 -3.03
N LEU A 172 -2.06 -22.20 -1.82
CA LEU A 172 -2.84 -21.11 -1.23
C LEU A 172 -2.73 -19.77 -1.97
N TRP A 173 -1.72 -19.63 -2.83
CA TRP A 173 -1.51 -18.45 -3.66
C TRP A 173 -1.52 -18.84 -5.13
N ASP A 174 -2.25 -18.06 -5.91
CA ASP A 174 -2.20 -18.18 -7.37
C ASP A 174 -0.99 -17.39 -7.91
N GLY A 175 0.16 -18.04 -8.00
CA GLY A 175 1.40 -17.45 -8.52
C GLY A 175 1.27 -17.02 -9.99
N THR A 176 0.48 -17.75 -10.78
CA THR A 176 0.22 -17.42 -12.19
C THR A 176 -0.56 -16.13 -12.31
N ALA A 177 -1.64 -15.97 -11.55
CA ALA A 177 -2.42 -14.73 -11.53
C ALA A 177 -1.61 -13.53 -11.04
N LEU A 178 -0.74 -13.72 -10.02
CA LEU A 178 0.18 -12.69 -9.56
C LEU A 178 1.13 -12.25 -10.68
N THR A 179 1.81 -13.19 -11.33
CA THR A 179 2.73 -12.93 -12.46
C THR A 179 2.01 -12.21 -13.60
N GLN A 180 0.80 -12.65 -13.94
CA GLN A 180 -0.01 -12.00 -14.98
C GLN A 180 -0.39 -10.56 -14.59
N SER A 181 -0.64 -10.32 -13.30
CA SER A 181 -0.92 -8.97 -12.78
C SER A 181 0.29 -8.05 -12.91
N TYR A 182 1.50 -8.53 -12.61
CA TYR A 182 2.73 -7.76 -12.84
C TYR A 182 2.91 -7.43 -14.32
N ARG A 183 2.83 -8.41 -15.21
CA ARG A 183 2.98 -8.24 -16.67
C ARG A 183 1.94 -7.27 -17.24
N SER A 184 0.68 -7.41 -16.86
CA SER A 184 -0.39 -6.54 -17.36
C SER A 184 -0.22 -5.10 -16.90
N THR A 185 0.18 -4.89 -15.64
CA THR A 185 0.43 -3.57 -15.09
C THR A 185 1.69 -2.94 -15.68
N SER A 186 2.79 -3.72 -15.83
CA SER A 186 4.01 -3.27 -16.52
C SER A 186 3.70 -2.72 -17.92
N ARG A 187 2.91 -3.45 -18.73
CA ARG A 187 2.51 -2.98 -20.06
C ARG A 187 1.73 -1.66 -20.04
N LYS A 188 0.93 -1.39 -19.00
CA LYS A 188 0.23 -0.11 -18.85
C LYS A 188 1.21 1.01 -18.53
N LEU A 189 2.16 0.78 -17.61
CA LEU A 189 3.20 1.75 -17.23
C LEU A 189 4.10 2.09 -18.43
N GLU A 190 4.53 1.10 -19.17
CA GLU A 190 5.38 1.31 -20.36
C GLU A 190 4.65 2.07 -21.46
N ARG A 191 3.41 1.71 -21.79
CA ARG A 191 2.59 2.47 -22.74
C ARG A 191 2.40 3.92 -22.33
N TRP A 192 2.20 4.19 -21.05
CA TRP A 192 2.15 5.57 -20.57
C TRP A 192 3.49 6.28 -20.77
N ARG A 193 4.62 5.65 -20.45
CA ARG A 193 5.95 6.25 -20.60
C ARG A 193 6.26 6.65 -22.04
N THR A 194 5.87 5.86 -23.04
CA THR A 194 6.09 6.19 -24.46
C THR A 194 5.26 7.37 -24.95
N ARG A 195 4.06 7.60 -24.41
CA ARG A 195 3.15 8.65 -24.85
C ARG A 195 3.11 9.89 -23.94
N ALA A 196 3.69 9.82 -22.74
CA ALA A 196 3.58 10.89 -21.73
C ALA A 196 4.07 12.26 -22.26
N GLY A 197 5.10 12.28 -23.11
CA GLY A 197 5.63 13.51 -23.71
C GLY A 197 4.71 14.18 -24.74
N SER A 198 3.72 13.47 -25.30
CA SER A 198 2.75 13.99 -26.24
C SER A 198 1.43 14.44 -25.59
N LEU A 199 1.26 14.20 -24.28
CA LEU A 199 0.08 14.58 -23.53
C LEU A 199 0.22 15.99 -22.95
N ALA A 200 -0.93 16.69 -22.76
CA ALA A 200 -0.95 17.89 -21.94
C ALA A 200 -0.39 17.55 -20.52
N PRO A 201 0.40 18.44 -19.91
CA PRO A 201 1.10 18.14 -18.64
C PRO A 201 0.18 17.67 -17.52
N GLU A 202 -1.01 18.27 -17.39
CA GLU A 202 -2.02 17.91 -16.38
C GLU A 202 -2.58 16.52 -16.62
N VAL A 203 -2.79 16.16 -17.89
CA VAL A 203 -3.27 14.82 -18.29
C VAL A 203 -2.20 13.78 -17.99
N ALA A 204 -0.95 14.06 -18.40
CA ALA A 204 0.18 13.17 -18.15
C ALA A 204 0.39 12.92 -16.64
N ALA A 205 0.34 13.98 -15.83
CA ALA A 205 0.53 13.90 -14.38
C ALA A 205 -0.62 13.14 -13.68
N ARG A 206 -1.87 13.39 -14.09
CA ARG A 206 -3.04 12.66 -13.59
C ARG A 206 -2.97 11.17 -13.92
N GLU A 207 -2.63 10.82 -15.17
CA GLU A 207 -2.50 9.42 -15.57
C GLU A 207 -1.33 8.73 -14.86
N ALA A 208 -0.19 9.41 -14.71
CA ALA A 208 0.95 8.89 -13.95
C ALA A 208 0.54 8.53 -12.52
N PHE A 209 -0.20 9.42 -11.86
CA PHE A 209 -0.69 9.18 -10.51
C PHE A 209 -1.61 7.95 -10.45
N LEU A 210 -2.61 7.84 -11.33
CA LEU A 210 -3.58 6.75 -11.31
C LEU A 210 -2.91 5.40 -11.56
N LEU A 211 -2.03 5.32 -12.58
CA LEU A 211 -1.29 4.11 -12.90
C LEU A 211 -0.29 3.72 -11.79
N GLY A 212 0.42 4.71 -11.26
CA GLY A 212 1.35 4.51 -10.14
C GLY A 212 0.66 3.98 -8.89
N ASN A 213 -0.51 4.53 -8.57
CA ASN A 213 -1.31 4.09 -7.43
C ASN A 213 -1.74 2.61 -7.54
N ASP A 214 -2.23 2.20 -8.72
CA ASP A 214 -2.60 0.80 -8.97
C ASP A 214 -1.37 -0.13 -8.89
N ALA A 215 -0.24 0.31 -9.43
CA ALA A 215 1.01 -0.46 -9.42
C ALA A 215 1.60 -0.61 -8.00
N ILE A 216 1.66 0.49 -7.23
CA ILE A 216 2.14 0.47 -5.85
C ILE A 216 1.25 -0.39 -4.97
N ARG A 217 -0.07 -0.31 -5.16
CA ARG A 217 -1.00 -1.18 -4.44
C ARG A 217 -0.68 -2.66 -4.66
N LEU A 218 -0.37 -3.06 -5.89
CA LEU A 218 0.01 -4.44 -6.18
C LEU A 218 1.26 -4.86 -5.41
N LEU A 219 2.27 -3.99 -5.28
CA LEU A 219 3.49 -4.25 -4.51
C LEU A 219 3.27 -4.22 -2.98
N VAL A 220 2.39 -3.34 -2.47
CA VAL A 220 2.08 -3.25 -1.04
C VAL A 220 1.41 -4.53 -0.52
N PHE A 221 0.54 -5.13 -1.33
CA PHE A 221 -0.17 -6.37 -1.00
C PHE A 221 0.50 -7.62 -1.56
N ASP A 222 1.72 -7.47 -2.09
CA ASP A 222 2.48 -8.60 -2.58
C ASP A 222 2.85 -9.54 -1.42
N PRO A 223 2.54 -10.84 -1.52
CA PRO A 223 2.90 -11.80 -0.49
C PRO A 223 4.40 -12.10 -0.43
N LEU A 224 5.22 -11.59 -1.36
CA LEU A 224 6.66 -11.82 -1.46
C LEU A 224 7.00 -13.31 -1.43
N LEU A 225 6.30 -14.09 -2.26
CA LEU A 225 6.48 -15.54 -2.31
C LEU A 225 7.88 -15.89 -2.82
N PRO A 226 8.47 -16.98 -2.29
CA PRO A 226 9.73 -17.52 -2.78
C PRO A 226 9.52 -18.43 -3.98
N GLU A 227 10.61 -18.79 -4.66
CA GLU A 227 10.65 -19.96 -5.52
C GLU A 227 10.54 -21.22 -4.66
N PRO A 228 9.84 -22.26 -5.11
CA PRO A 228 9.22 -22.45 -6.43
C PRO A 228 7.76 -21.99 -6.51
N LEU A 229 7.24 -21.22 -5.55
CA LEU A 229 5.83 -20.80 -5.54
C LEU A 229 5.54 -19.73 -6.59
N ILE A 230 6.55 -18.93 -6.96
CA ILE A 230 6.46 -17.91 -8.01
C ILE A 230 7.85 -17.66 -8.61
N ASP A 231 7.89 -17.25 -9.88
CA ASP A 231 9.11 -16.68 -10.47
C ASP A 231 9.32 -15.24 -9.93
N GLY A 232 10.29 -15.10 -9.03
CA GLY A 232 10.63 -13.81 -8.41
C GLY A 232 11.21 -12.79 -9.40
N SER A 233 11.69 -13.22 -10.59
CA SER A 233 12.28 -12.32 -11.57
C SER A 233 11.26 -11.30 -12.11
N GLU A 234 10.05 -11.74 -12.41
CA GLU A 234 8.94 -10.88 -12.87
C GLU A 234 8.54 -9.85 -11.83
N ARG A 235 8.48 -10.24 -10.56
CA ARG A 235 8.20 -9.31 -9.46
C ARG A 235 9.31 -8.26 -9.33
N ARG A 236 10.59 -8.66 -9.38
CA ARG A 236 11.72 -7.73 -9.32
C ARG A 236 11.72 -6.74 -10.49
N ALA A 237 11.49 -7.23 -11.70
CA ALA A 237 11.38 -6.39 -12.90
C ALA A 237 10.23 -5.37 -12.78
N PHE A 238 9.07 -5.82 -12.29
CA PHE A 238 7.91 -4.98 -12.03
C PHE A 238 8.20 -3.92 -10.97
N ALA A 239 8.79 -4.28 -9.82
CA ALA A 239 9.15 -3.34 -8.76
C ALA A 239 10.12 -2.24 -9.27
N ALA A 240 11.14 -2.63 -10.03
CA ALA A 240 12.06 -1.67 -10.65
C ALA A 240 11.36 -0.72 -11.64
N LEU A 241 10.39 -1.21 -12.41
CA LEU A 241 9.59 -0.38 -13.31
C LEU A 241 8.71 0.62 -12.56
N VAL A 242 8.09 0.19 -11.46
CA VAL A 242 7.25 1.06 -10.60
C VAL A 242 8.07 2.18 -9.99
N LEU A 243 9.29 1.91 -9.52
CA LEU A 243 10.20 2.94 -8.99
C LEU A 243 10.53 4.00 -10.07
N ARG A 244 10.86 3.56 -11.29
CA ARG A 244 11.12 4.49 -12.42
C ARG A 244 9.88 5.30 -12.80
N HIS A 245 8.69 4.68 -12.76
CA HIS A 245 7.44 5.37 -13.04
C HIS A 245 7.12 6.43 -11.97
N GLU A 246 7.33 6.11 -10.69
CA GLU A 246 7.14 7.05 -9.59
C GLU A 246 8.07 8.27 -9.71
N GLU A 247 9.32 8.07 -10.10
CA GLU A 247 10.27 9.16 -10.35
C GLU A 247 9.83 10.07 -11.51
N ALA A 248 9.43 9.48 -12.64
CA ALA A 248 8.89 10.22 -13.77
C ALA A 248 7.63 11.01 -13.41
N GLY A 249 6.71 10.41 -12.65
CA GLY A 249 5.52 11.07 -12.15
C GLY A 249 5.86 12.27 -11.25
N ARG A 250 6.79 12.11 -10.30
CA ARG A 250 7.27 13.22 -9.45
C ARG A 250 7.89 14.36 -10.26
N ALA A 251 8.62 14.05 -11.32
CA ALA A 251 9.20 15.08 -12.20
C ALA A 251 8.11 15.89 -12.92
N LEU A 252 7.03 15.23 -13.40
CA LEU A 252 5.90 15.92 -14.01
C LEU A 252 5.18 16.86 -13.05
N TRP A 253 4.89 16.40 -11.83
CA TRP A 253 4.25 17.24 -10.81
C TRP A 253 5.11 18.45 -10.41
N ARG A 254 6.44 18.29 -10.33
CA ARG A 254 7.36 19.42 -10.10
C ARG A 254 7.28 20.44 -11.22
N ARG A 255 7.23 20.00 -12.48
CA ARG A 255 7.10 20.91 -13.65
C ARG A 255 5.77 21.66 -13.60
N LEU A 256 4.65 20.99 -13.30
CA LEU A 256 3.34 21.63 -13.18
C LEU A 256 3.36 22.76 -12.15
N ARG A 257 3.98 22.58 -11.00
CA ARG A 257 4.08 23.63 -9.97
C ARG A 257 4.88 24.84 -10.40
N LEU A 258 5.84 24.66 -11.30
CA LEU A 258 6.66 25.76 -11.82
C LEU A 258 5.99 26.51 -12.98
N THR A 259 4.84 26.05 -13.49
CA THR A 259 4.11 26.72 -14.56
C THR A 259 3.35 27.90 -13.97
N PRO A 260 3.43 29.12 -14.58
CA PRO A 260 2.68 30.29 -14.14
C PRO A 260 1.17 29.98 -14.08
N GLY A 261 0.53 30.29 -12.96
CA GLY A 261 -0.89 30.00 -12.70
C GLY A 261 -1.17 28.64 -12.02
N SER A 262 -0.19 27.76 -11.91
CA SER A 262 -0.33 26.44 -11.28
C SER A 262 0.25 26.36 -9.85
N GLY A 263 0.65 27.48 -9.26
CA GLY A 263 1.38 27.55 -7.99
C GLY A 263 0.69 26.93 -6.77
N ASP A 264 -0.59 26.62 -6.88
CA ASP A 264 -1.40 26.02 -5.82
C ASP A 264 -1.54 24.49 -5.94
N ILE A 265 -0.88 23.86 -6.94
CA ILE A 265 -1.00 22.42 -7.15
C ILE A 265 0.10 21.69 -6.39
N ALA A 266 -0.28 20.91 -5.37
CA ALA A 266 0.62 20.03 -4.66
C ALA A 266 0.73 18.66 -5.36
N PRO A 267 1.93 18.09 -5.54
CA PRO A 267 2.07 16.77 -6.15
C PRO A 267 1.51 15.70 -5.23
N PRO A 268 0.59 14.84 -5.70
CA PRO A 268 0.20 13.68 -4.92
C PRO A 268 1.28 12.61 -4.99
N HIS A 269 1.52 11.93 -3.88
CA HIS A 269 2.28 10.69 -3.88
C HIS A 269 1.40 9.59 -4.48
N SER A 270 1.95 8.77 -5.37
CA SER A 270 1.22 7.59 -5.89
C SER A 270 1.10 6.54 -4.79
N PHE A 271 0.06 6.69 -3.98
CA PHE A 271 -0.15 5.86 -2.81
C PHE A 271 -1.63 5.67 -2.51
N ASP A 272 -2.06 4.42 -2.30
CA ASP A 272 -3.44 4.14 -1.92
C ASP A 272 -3.58 4.03 -0.41
N PHE A 273 -4.15 5.06 0.21
CA PHE A 273 -4.52 5.05 1.62
C PHE A 273 -5.81 4.28 1.92
N GLU A 274 -6.56 3.83 0.90
CA GLU A 274 -7.85 3.20 1.15
C GLU A 274 -7.75 1.89 1.95
N PRO A 275 -6.80 0.99 1.67
CA PRO A 275 -6.59 -0.18 2.52
C PRO A 275 -6.16 0.18 3.93
N LEU A 276 -5.46 1.31 4.07
CA LEU A 276 -4.94 1.82 5.33
C LEU A 276 -5.96 2.68 6.06
N ALA A 277 -6.78 3.46 5.35
CA ALA A 277 -7.90 4.19 5.94
C ALA A 277 -8.93 3.24 6.57
N ALA A 278 -9.01 2.01 6.06
CA ALA A 278 -9.79 0.94 6.70
C ALA A 278 -9.15 0.42 7.99
N LEU A 279 -7.82 0.52 8.17
CA LEU A 279 -7.12 0.21 9.43
C LEU A 279 -7.39 1.24 10.54
N THR A 280 -7.81 2.45 10.16
CA THR A 280 -7.98 3.59 11.06
C THR A 280 -9.43 3.86 11.46
N ARG A 281 -10.41 3.14 10.92
CA ARG A 281 -11.80 3.21 11.37
C ARG A 281 -11.96 2.32 12.60
N SER A 282 -11.99 2.97 13.75
CA SER A 282 -12.43 2.39 15.03
C SER A 282 -13.92 2.13 15.01
#